data_ed2662335cc5c2f758d07c1f50c6b109
#
_entry.id   ed2662335cc5c2f758d07c1f50c6b109
#
_cell.length_a   1.000
_cell.length_b   1.000
_cell.length_c   1.000
_cell.angle_alpha   90.00
_cell.angle_beta   90.00
_cell.angle_gamma   90.00
#
_symmetry.space_group_name_H-M   'P 1'
#
loop_
_entity.id
_entity.type
_entity.pdbx_description
1 polymer ?
#
loop_
_entity_poly.entity_id
_entity_poly.type
_entity_poly.pdbx_seq_one_letter_code
_entity_poly.pdbx_strand_id
1 'polypeptide(L)'
;MSVREIPMYIDGQQVVSESQDWRDVVNPATQEVVARVPFCTAEEIERAIASAKTAFKEWRKVPLGKRMRIMLKLQALIRENTAELAALITEEHGKTLPDAEGEVGRGLEVVEHACSITSLQLGELAENAANEVDVYTMHQPLGVGAGITAFNFPIMLPCFMFPLAIATGNTFVLKPSEQDPSSTMRLVELAHEAGVPPGVLNVVHGGPDVANQIADHQDIKALSFIGSSHVGSLLYNRAAAAGKRMQAMMGAKNHCVVMPDANRSQAIDSLLGSAFGAAGQRCMANSVVVLVGEAREWVKDIEEGARNMKVGPGTQRNADLGPLVSPQAKERVERLITAGEKEGAKLLVDGRGFTVEGYAEGNFVGPTLFADVTADMTIYREEIFGPVLCVVSVETLDEAIEFINANPNGNGTSIFTNSGWVARRFETDIDVGQIGINVPIPVPVAYFSFTGSRGSKLGDLGPNGKQAIAFWTQTKTVTARWFEPENVSSGINSTISL
;
A
#
# COMPACT_ATOMS: atom_id res chain seq x y z
N MET A 1 -14.12 24.40 -17.68
CA MET A 1 -14.81 23.09 -17.73
C MET A 1 -15.68 22.99 -16.49
N SER A 2 -16.81 22.26 -16.52
CA SER A 2 -17.58 22.01 -15.28
C SER A 2 -16.74 21.08 -14.39
N VAL A 3 -16.71 21.37 -13.08
CA VAL A 3 -16.05 20.52 -12.08
C VAL A 3 -16.75 19.16 -12.07
N ARG A 4 -15.99 18.07 -12.13
CA ARG A 4 -16.53 16.70 -12.09
C ARG A 4 -17.04 16.39 -10.68
N GLU A 5 -18.24 15.86 -10.55
CA GLU A 5 -18.72 15.28 -9.31
C GLU A 5 -18.41 13.78 -9.30
N ILE A 6 -17.67 13.33 -8.30
CA ILE A 6 -17.26 11.93 -8.17
C ILE A 6 -18.41 11.14 -7.55
N PRO A 7 -19.02 10.18 -8.27
CA PRO A 7 -20.08 9.36 -7.71
C PRO A 7 -19.52 8.29 -6.76
N MET A 8 -20.36 7.75 -5.90
CA MET A 8 -20.15 6.42 -5.31
C MET A 8 -20.37 5.33 -6.36
N TYR A 9 -19.97 4.11 -6.05
CA TYR A 9 -20.31 2.92 -6.84
C TYR A 9 -21.00 1.89 -5.95
N ILE A 10 -22.32 1.73 -6.09
CA ILE A 10 -23.13 0.88 -5.24
C ILE A 10 -24.02 0.00 -6.11
N ASP A 11 -24.01 -1.31 -5.85
CA ASP A 11 -24.84 -2.30 -6.55
C ASP A 11 -24.66 -2.29 -8.08
N GLY A 12 -23.42 -2.07 -8.54
CA GLY A 12 -23.08 -2.05 -9.96
C GLY A 12 -23.47 -0.76 -10.68
N GLN A 13 -23.80 0.30 -9.96
CA GLN A 13 -24.22 1.59 -10.51
C GLN A 13 -23.44 2.75 -9.90
N GLN A 14 -23.19 3.76 -10.69
CA GLN A 14 -22.77 5.08 -10.20
C GLN A 14 -23.95 5.75 -9.48
N VAL A 15 -23.70 6.21 -8.27
CA VAL A 15 -24.71 6.84 -7.40
C VAL A 15 -24.18 8.19 -6.94
N VAL A 16 -24.90 9.25 -7.30
CA VAL A 16 -24.60 10.59 -6.76
C VAL A 16 -25.00 10.61 -5.30
N SER A 17 -24.14 11.14 -4.43
CA SER A 17 -24.40 11.22 -2.99
C SER A 17 -25.47 12.28 -2.68
N GLU A 18 -26.30 11.97 -1.69
CA GLU A 18 -27.27 12.91 -1.10
C GLU A 18 -26.63 13.82 -0.04
N SER A 19 -25.34 13.60 0.27
CA SER A 19 -24.59 14.40 1.23
C SER A 19 -24.49 15.86 0.82
N GLN A 20 -24.52 16.74 1.81
CA GLN A 20 -24.21 18.17 1.62
C GLN A 20 -22.73 18.49 1.89
N ASP A 21 -21.98 17.52 2.37
CA ASP A 21 -20.55 17.65 2.67
C ASP A 21 -19.72 17.11 1.50
N TRP A 22 -19.05 18.01 0.81
CA TRP A 22 -18.23 17.74 -0.37
C TRP A 22 -16.86 18.36 -0.21
N ARG A 23 -15.83 17.64 -0.66
CA ARG A 23 -14.46 18.13 -0.71
C ARG A 23 -14.05 18.38 -2.16
N ASP A 24 -13.40 19.52 -2.39
CA ASP A 24 -12.75 19.82 -3.67
C ASP A 24 -11.50 18.95 -3.84
N VAL A 25 -11.36 18.36 -5.01
CA VAL A 25 -10.16 17.67 -5.50
C VAL A 25 -9.40 18.65 -6.38
N VAL A 26 -8.18 18.96 -5.98
CA VAL A 26 -7.40 20.05 -6.55
C VAL A 26 -6.19 19.50 -7.29
N ASN A 27 -5.91 19.98 -8.49
CA ASN A 27 -4.65 19.71 -9.16
C ASN A 27 -3.51 20.37 -8.36
N PRO A 28 -2.56 19.61 -7.80
CA PRO A 28 -1.56 20.15 -6.89
C PRO A 28 -0.50 21.03 -7.56
N ALA A 29 -0.41 21.01 -8.87
CA ALA A 29 0.49 21.89 -9.62
C ALA A 29 -0.16 23.25 -9.92
N THR A 30 -1.46 23.29 -10.26
CA THR A 30 -2.16 24.51 -10.70
C THR A 30 -3.06 25.11 -9.64
N GLN A 31 -3.45 24.36 -8.62
CA GLN A 31 -4.48 24.68 -7.62
C GLN A 31 -5.89 24.83 -8.19
N GLU A 32 -6.12 24.39 -9.41
CA GLU A 32 -7.44 24.34 -10.01
C GLU A 32 -8.26 23.19 -9.42
N VAL A 33 -9.52 23.43 -9.12
CA VAL A 33 -10.46 22.39 -8.72
C VAL A 33 -10.84 21.56 -9.94
N VAL A 34 -10.45 20.30 -9.96
CA VAL A 34 -10.67 19.37 -11.10
C VAL A 34 -11.87 18.46 -10.88
N ALA A 35 -12.19 18.16 -9.61
CA ALA A 35 -13.34 17.35 -9.22
C ALA A 35 -13.83 17.73 -7.82
N ARG A 36 -14.98 17.16 -7.42
CA ARG A 36 -15.50 17.20 -6.05
C ARG A 36 -15.92 15.81 -5.64
N VAL A 37 -15.59 15.42 -4.43
CA VAL A 37 -15.90 14.10 -3.85
C VAL A 37 -16.80 14.26 -2.63
N PRO A 38 -17.89 13.46 -2.50
CA PRO A 38 -18.79 13.57 -1.35
C PRO A 38 -18.19 12.90 -0.10
N PHE A 39 -18.57 13.36 1.07
CA PHE A 39 -18.46 12.62 2.31
C PHE A 39 -19.79 11.92 2.57
N CYS A 40 -19.84 10.61 2.26
CA CYS A 40 -21.06 9.81 2.25
C CYS A 40 -21.80 9.85 3.58
N THR A 41 -23.13 9.80 3.50
CA THR A 41 -23.96 9.67 4.69
C THR A 41 -23.89 8.26 5.29
N ALA A 42 -24.32 8.10 6.54
CA ALA A 42 -24.35 6.79 7.20
C ALA A 42 -25.27 5.80 6.46
N GLU A 43 -26.38 6.28 5.92
CA GLU A 43 -27.35 5.49 5.16
C GLU A 43 -26.76 4.99 3.83
N GLU A 44 -25.93 5.78 3.18
CA GLU A 44 -25.24 5.41 1.94
C GLU A 44 -24.20 4.32 2.19
N ILE A 45 -23.47 4.43 3.31
CA ILE A 45 -22.50 3.40 3.74
C ILE A 45 -23.23 2.10 4.06
N GLU A 46 -24.33 2.18 4.82
CA GLU A 46 -25.16 1.02 5.13
C GLU A 46 -25.69 0.34 3.85
N ARG A 47 -26.16 1.13 2.87
CA ARG A 47 -26.64 0.62 1.59
C ARG A 47 -25.54 -0.12 0.82
N ALA A 48 -24.31 0.41 0.80
CA ALA A 48 -23.18 -0.25 0.14
C ALA A 48 -22.82 -1.59 0.82
N ILE A 49 -22.81 -1.62 2.15
CA ILE A 49 -22.51 -2.85 2.91
C ILE A 49 -23.64 -3.88 2.77
N ALA A 50 -24.91 -3.44 2.80
CA ALA A 50 -26.06 -4.31 2.60
C ALA A 50 -26.09 -4.92 1.19
N SER A 51 -25.76 -4.15 0.15
CA SER A 51 -25.57 -4.63 -1.21
C SER A 51 -24.47 -5.70 -1.26
N ALA A 52 -23.30 -5.43 -0.67
CA ALA A 52 -22.20 -6.40 -0.60
C ALA A 52 -22.60 -7.68 0.12
N LYS A 53 -23.32 -7.59 1.26
CA LYS A 53 -23.82 -8.74 2.02
C LYS A 53 -24.81 -9.58 1.22
N THR A 54 -25.66 -8.94 0.44
CA THR A 54 -26.63 -9.62 -0.42
C THR A 54 -25.92 -10.34 -1.57
N ALA A 55 -25.03 -9.68 -2.27
CA ALA A 55 -24.26 -10.24 -3.38
C ALA A 55 -23.38 -11.41 -2.94
N PHE A 56 -22.86 -11.40 -1.70
CA PHE A 56 -22.02 -12.49 -1.18
C PHE A 56 -22.70 -13.84 -1.21
N LYS A 57 -24.01 -13.91 -1.00
CA LYS A 57 -24.77 -15.18 -0.98
C LYS A 57 -24.61 -15.98 -2.26
N GLU A 58 -24.58 -15.30 -3.41
CA GLU A 58 -24.41 -15.93 -4.72
C GLU A 58 -22.96 -15.91 -5.19
N TRP A 59 -22.21 -14.84 -4.93
CA TRP A 59 -20.83 -14.73 -5.38
C TRP A 59 -19.93 -15.82 -4.79
N ARG A 60 -20.10 -16.18 -3.51
CA ARG A 60 -19.34 -17.27 -2.87
C ARG A 60 -19.52 -18.63 -3.55
N LYS A 61 -20.62 -18.84 -4.29
CA LYS A 61 -20.94 -20.08 -5.02
C LYS A 61 -20.38 -20.09 -6.44
N VAL A 62 -19.92 -18.95 -6.95
CA VAL A 62 -19.36 -18.84 -8.30
C VAL A 62 -18.06 -19.65 -8.38
N PRO A 63 -17.93 -20.59 -9.35
CA PRO A 63 -16.74 -21.41 -9.48
C PRO A 63 -15.46 -20.59 -9.66
N LEU A 64 -14.34 -21.07 -9.10
CA LEU A 64 -13.02 -20.44 -9.20
C LEU A 64 -12.65 -20.04 -10.64
N GLY A 65 -12.86 -20.95 -11.61
CA GLY A 65 -12.55 -20.68 -13.02
C GLY A 65 -13.39 -19.55 -13.64
N LYS A 66 -14.60 -19.27 -13.13
CA LYS A 66 -15.38 -18.11 -13.58
C LYS A 66 -14.81 -16.82 -12.99
N ARG A 67 -14.46 -16.82 -11.71
CA ARG A 67 -13.82 -15.66 -11.04
C ARG A 67 -12.47 -15.34 -11.66
N MET A 68 -11.66 -16.35 -11.97
CA MET A 68 -10.40 -16.21 -12.70
C MET A 68 -10.59 -15.49 -14.05
N ARG A 69 -11.60 -15.85 -14.84
CA ARG A 69 -11.84 -15.22 -16.15
C ARG A 69 -12.20 -13.74 -16.04
N ILE A 70 -12.86 -13.33 -14.96
CA ILE A 70 -13.14 -11.92 -14.67
C ILE A 70 -11.81 -11.20 -14.39
N MET A 71 -10.91 -11.80 -13.60
CA MET A 71 -9.59 -11.20 -13.33
C MET A 71 -8.73 -11.09 -14.59
N LEU A 72 -8.75 -12.10 -15.46
CA LEU A 72 -8.07 -12.05 -16.77
C LEU A 72 -8.59 -10.90 -17.65
N LYS A 73 -9.90 -10.68 -17.67
CA LYS A 73 -10.47 -9.56 -18.43
C LYS A 73 -10.14 -8.22 -17.80
N LEU A 74 -10.19 -8.12 -16.46
CA LEU A 74 -9.78 -6.89 -15.73
C LEU A 74 -8.31 -6.55 -16.01
N GLN A 75 -7.42 -7.55 -15.98
CA GLN A 75 -6.01 -7.41 -16.31
C GLN A 75 -5.82 -6.81 -17.72
N ALA A 76 -6.55 -7.32 -18.71
CA ALA A 76 -6.48 -6.79 -20.07
C ALA A 76 -6.97 -5.33 -20.15
N LEU A 77 -8.11 -5.03 -19.51
CA LEU A 77 -8.68 -3.68 -19.49
C LEU A 77 -7.77 -2.67 -18.80
N ILE A 78 -7.13 -3.02 -17.67
CA ILE A 78 -6.16 -2.12 -17.01
C ILE A 78 -4.99 -1.83 -17.94
N ARG A 79 -4.45 -2.86 -18.61
CA ARG A 79 -3.33 -2.68 -19.57
C ARG A 79 -3.70 -1.76 -20.74
N GLU A 80 -4.90 -1.93 -21.29
CA GLU A 80 -5.40 -1.10 -22.40
C GLU A 80 -5.64 0.35 -21.98
N ASN A 81 -5.97 0.60 -20.71
CA ASN A 81 -6.30 1.92 -20.17
C ASN A 81 -5.17 2.53 -19.32
N THR A 82 -3.93 2.00 -19.38
CA THR A 82 -2.81 2.48 -18.55
C THR A 82 -2.58 3.98 -18.69
N ALA A 83 -2.60 4.51 -19.89
CA ALA A 83 -2.36 5.93 -20.15
C ALA A 83 -3.48 6.83 -19.56
N GLU A 84 -4.74 6.42 -19.64
CA GLU A 84 -5.88 7.12 -19.02
C GLU A 84 -5.75 7.14 -17.50
N LEU A 85 -5.48 5.99 -16.90
CA LEU A 85 -5.29 5.85 -15.45
C LEU A 85 -4.11 6.69 -14.96
N ALA A 86 -2.98 6.66 -15.65
CA ALA A 86 -1.80 7.45 -15.31
C ALA A 86 -2.06 8.97 -15.41
N ALA A 87 -2.81 9.41 -16.42
CA ALA A 87 -3.17 10.82 -16.57
C ALA A 87 -4.06 11.30 -15.40
N LEU A 88 -5.06 10.51 -14.98
CA LEU A 88 -5.89 10.81 -13.82
C LEU A 88 -5.07 10.88 -12.51
N ILE A 89 -4.12 9.97 -12.33
CA ILE A 89 -3.21 10.01 -11.18
C ILE A 89 -2.39 11.30 -11.20
N THR A 90 -1.77 11.63 -12.34
CA THR A 90 -0.93 12.85 -12.45
C THR A 90 -1.76 14.12 -12.22
N GLU A 91 -3.00 14.16 -12.71
CA GLU A 91 -3.91 15.30 -12.53
C GLU A 91 -4.22 15.57 -11.05
N GLU A 92 -4.53 14.54 -10.27
CA GLU A 92 -5.01 14.69 -8.89
C GLU A 92 -3.92 14.53 -7.83
N HIS A 93 -2.91 13.68 -8.06
CA HIS A 93 -1.80 13.45 -7.12
C HIS A 93 -0.61 14.38 -7.42
N GLY A 94 -0.34 14.70 -8.68
CA GLY A 94 0.78 15.51 -9.11
C GLY A 94 2.08 14.78 -9.43
N LYS A 95 2.19 13.45 -9.18
CA LYS A 95 3.39 12.67 -9.58
C LYS A 95 3.57 12.69 -11.10
N THR A 96 4.80 12.44 -11.54
CA THR A 96 5.13 12.44 -12.97
C THR A 96 4.39 11.32 -13.72
N LEU A 97 4.10 11.53 -15.00
CA LEU A 97 3.46 10.49 -15.82
C LEU A 97 4.22 9.16 -15.80
N PRO A 98 5.57 9.11 -15.91
CA PRO A 98 6.29 7.84 -15.77
C PRO A 98 6.11 7.17 -14.41
N ASP A 99 6.06 7.93 -13.31
CA ASP A 99 5.76 7.40 -11.98
C ASP A 99 4.34 6.84 -11.90
N ALA A 100 3.36 7.52 -12.50
CA ALA A 100 1.97 7.10 -12.54
C ALA A 100 1.79 5.83 -13.40
N GLU A 101 2.44 5.75 -14.56
CA GLU A 101 2.45 4.53 -15.39
C GLU A 101 3.09 3.34 -14.66
N GLY A 102 4.19 3.59 -13.94
CA GLY A 102 4.84 2.59 -13.09
C GLY A 102 3.92 2.10 -11.97
N GLU A 103 3.15 2.99 -11.35
CA GLU A 103 2.14 2.64 -10.34
C GLU A 103 1.05 1.73 -10.92
N VAL A 104 0.49 2.10 -12.07
CA VAL A 104 -0.53 1.27 -12.75
C VAL A 104 0.03 -0.12 -13.04
N GLY A 105 1.28 -0.20 -13.54
CA GLY A 105 1.97 -1.48 -13.77
C GLY A 105 2.09 -2.33 -12.51
N ARG A 106 2.44 -1.74 -11.37
CA ARG A 106 2.52 -2.45 -10.08
C ARG A 106 1.15 -2.92 -9.58
N GLY A 107 0.10 -2.13 -9.76
CA GLY A 107 -1.27 -2.55 -9.49
C GLY A 107 -1.72 -3.71 -10.37
N LEU A 108 -1.37 -3.63 -11.66
CA LEU A 108 -1.65 -4.67 -12.66
C LEU A 108 -1.04 -6.02 -12.28
N GLU A 109 0.21 -6.07 -11.81
CA GLU A 109 0.86 -7.29 -11.35
C GLU A 109 0.05 -8.03 -10.27
N VAL A 110 -0.63 -7.31 -9.38
CA VAL A 110 -1.49 -7.95 -8.35
C VAL A 110 -2.75 -8.56 -8.95
N VAL A 111 -3.35 -7.90 -9.94
CA VAL A 111 -4.49 -8.46 -10.69
C VAL A 111 -4.04 -9.69 -11.49
N GLU A 112 -2.86 -9.68 -12.09
CA GLU A 112 -2.25 -10.84 -12.76
C GLU A 112 -2.03 -12.00 -11.78
N HIS A 113 -1.59 -11.72 -10.55
CA HIS A 113 -1.49 -12.73 -9.51
C HIS A 113 -2.88 -13.29 -9.13
N ALA A 114 -3.91 -12.47 -9.05
CA ALA A 114 -5.28 -12.91 -8.80
C ALA A 114 -5.85 -13.81 -9.92
N CYS A 115 -5.33 -13.73 -11.15
CA CYS A 115 -5.66 -14.66 -12.23
C CYS A 115 -5.25 -16.12 -11.92
N SER A 116 -4.33 -16.32 -10.98
CA SER A 116 -3.86 -17.64 -10.54
C SER A 116 -4.72 -18.24 -9.41
N ILE A 117 -5.88 -17.69 -9.11
CA ILE A 117 -6.73 -18.10 -7.98
C ILE A 117 -7.09 -19.59 -7.97
N THR A 118 -7.19 -20.21 -9.13
CA THR A 118 -7.50 -21.64 -9.26
C THR A 118 -6.43 -22.55 -8.66
N SER A 119 -5.18 -22.08 -8.55
CA SER A 119 -4.10 -22.82 -7.88
C SER A 119 -3.78 -22.26 -6.47
N LEU A 120 -4.14 -21.01 -6.21
CA LEU A 120 -3.84 -20.35 -4.94
C LEU A 120 -4.84 -20.70 -3.82
N GLN A 121 -6.09 -21.05 -4.15
CA GLN A 121 -7.14 -21.36 -3.18
C GLN A 121 -7.35 -22.87 -2.98
N LEU A 122 -6.38 -23.70 -3.36
CA LEU A 122 -6.43 -25.14 -3.12
C LEU A 122 -6.27 -25.46 -1.63
N GLY A 123 -6.96 -26.51 -1.17
CA GLY A 123 -6.76 -27.11 0.13
C GLY A 123 -5.79 -28.28 0.07
N GLU A 124 -5.59 -28.93 1.20
CA GLU A 124 -4.73 -30.10 1.38
C GLU A 124 -5.61 -31.33 1.65
N LEU A 125 -5.12 -32.52 1.30
CA LEU A 125 -5.75 -33.80 1.57
C LEU A 125 -4.69 -34.79 2.09
N ALA A 126 -5.02 -35.45 3.19
CA ALA A 126 -4.32 -36.62 3.69
C ALA A 126 -5.30 -37.80 3.71
N GLU A 127 -5.15 -38.72 2.76
CA GLU A 127 -5.88 -39.98 2.74
C GLU A 127 -5.34 -40.89 3.85
N ASN A 128 -6.23 -41.61 4.57
CA ASN A 128 -5.87 -42.49 5.67
C ASN A 128 -4.96 -41.82 6.72
N ALA A 129 -5.26 -40.59 7.11
CA ALA A 129 -4.57 -39.88 8.18
C ALA A 129 -4.65 -40.66 9.52
N ALA A 130 -5.69 -41.44 9.69
CA ALA A 130 -5.85 -42.50 10.69
C ALA A 130 -6.58 -43.69 10.04
N ASN A 131 -6.84 -44.76 10.79
CA ASN A 131 -7.47 -45.95 10.21
C ASN A 131 -8.88 -45.63 9.65
N GLU A 132 -9.02 -45.71 8.33
CA GLU A 132 -10.25 -45.34 7.58
C GLU A 132 -10.71 -43.88 7.73
N VAL A 133 -9.77 -42.98 8.07
CA VAL A 133 -10.06 -41.55 8.28
C VAL A 133 -9.28 -40.69 7.29
N ASP A 134 -9.99 -39.91 6.51
CA ASP A 134 -9.41 -38.89 5.65
C ASP A 134 -9.50 -37.51 6.32
N VAL A 135 -8.46 -36.67 6.14
CA VAL A 135 -8.46 -35.29 6.60
C VAL A 135 -8.17 -34.37 5.43
N TYR A 136 -9.02 -33.38 5.24
CA TYR A 136 -8.81 -32.36 4.19
C TYR A 136 -9.21 -30.98 4.62
N THR A 137 -8.64 -29.99 3.94
CA THR A 137 -8.89 -28.56 4.20
C THR A 137 -9.58 -27.90 3.01
N MET A 138 -10.39 -26.88 3.31
CA MET A 138 -10.99 -26.00 2.32
C MET A 138 -10.77 -24.55 2.73
N HIS A 139 -10.39 -23.67 1.78
CA HIS A 139 -10.31 -22.24 1.97
C HIS A 139 -11.60 -21.57 1.53
N GLN A 140 -12.39 -21.07 2.49
CA GLN A 140 -13.70 -20.44 2.27
C GLN A 140 -13.63 -18.92 2.46
N PRO A 141 -14.33 -18.11 1.63
CA PRO A 141 -14.39 -16.68 1.80
C PRO A 141 -15.05 -16.30 3.14
N LEU A 142 -14.60 -15.19 3.72
CA LEU A 142 -15.04 -14.69 5.02
C LEU A 142 -16.44 -14.05 4.97
N GLY A 143 -16.74 -13.32 3.88
CA GLY A 143 -17.95 -12.52 3.77
C GLY A 143 -17.73 -11.19 3.07
N VAL A 144 -18.17 -10.10 3.68
CA VAL A 144 -17.87 -8.75 3.20
C VAL A 144 -16.51 -8.33 3.73
N GLY A 145 -15.57 -8.06 2.83
CA GLY A 145 -14.32 -7.40 3.11
C GLY A 145 -14.40 -5.90 2.90
N ALA A 146 -13.50 -5.15 3.51
CA ALA A 146 -13.37 -3.73 3.25
C ALA A 146 -11.90 -3.32 3.08
N GLY A 147 -11.69 -2.21 2.37
CA GLY A 147 -10.37 -1.61 2.17
C GLY A 147 -10.42 -0.10 2.30
N ILE A 148 -9.42 0.46 2.99
CA ILE A 148 -9.23 1.90 3.12
C ILE A 148 -7.83 2.22 2.65
N THR A 149 -7.72 3.08 1.62
CA THR A 149 -6.44 3.39 0.96
C THR A 149 -6.02 4.83 1.14
N ALA A 150 -4.70 5.05 1.16
CA ALA A 150 -4.09 6.38 1.16
C ALA A 150 -4.00 6.95 -0.26
N PHE A 151 -3.68 8.23 -0.35
CA PHE A 151 -3.62 8.99 -1.60
C PHE A 151 -2.42 8.66 -2.49
N ASN A 152 -1.32 8.19 -1.90
CA ASN A 152 -0.02 8.17 -2.59
C ASN A 152 0.11 7.14 -3.73
N PHE A 153 -0.79 6.15 -3.79
CA PHE A 153 -0.89 5.17 -4.87
C PHE A 153 -2.36 4.78 -5.12
N PRO A 154 -3.15 5.66 -5.76
CA PRO A 154 -4.61 5.48 -5.88
C PRO A 154 -5.04 4.33 -6.79
N ILE A 155 -4.13 3.71 -7.55
CA ILE A 155 -4.37 2.47 -8.31
C ILE A 155 -3.74 1.26 -7.62
N MET A 156 -2.47 1.34 -7.24
CA MET A 156 -1.76 0.21 -6.68
C MET A 156 -2.37 -0.26 -5.35
N LEU A 157 -2.74 0.66 -4.45
CA LEU A 157 -3.26 0.29 -3.13
C LEU A 157 -4.63 -0.38 -3.18
N PRO A 158 -5.63 0.09 -3.96
CA PRO A 158 -6.85 -0.67 -4.20
C PRO A 158 -6.58 -2.06 -4.80
N CYS A 159 -5.65 -2.18 -5.76
CA CYS A 159 -5.26 -3.45 -6.34
C CYS A 159 -4.61 -4.40 -5.31
N PHE A 160 -3.97 -3.91 -4.27
CA PHE A 160 -3.46 -4.74 -3.16
C PHE A 160 -4.59 -5.37 -2.32
N MET A 161 -5.82 -4.91 -2.46
CA MET A 161 -6.93 -5.30 -1.60
C MET A 161 -8.02 -6.07 -2.34
N PHE A 162 -8.81 -5.38 -3.20
CA PHE A 162 -10.04 -5.95 -3.73
C PHE A 162 -9.85 -7.11 -4.73
N PRO A 163 -8.85 -7.16 -5.63
CA PRO A 163 -8.77 -8.24 -6.62
C PRO A 163 -8.66 -9.62 -5.97
N LEU A 164 -7.74 -9.77 -5.01
CA LEU A 164 -7.58 -11.04 -4.29
C LEU A 164 -8.75 -11.33 -3.36
N ALA A 165 -9.36 -10.31 -2.74
CA ALA A 165 -10.56 -10.49 -1.93
C ALA A 165 -11.74 -11.03 -2.75
N ILE A 166 -12.04 -10.42 -3.90
CA ILE A 166 -13.16 -10.89 -4.74
C ILE A 166 -12.83 -12.19 -5.47
N ALA A 167 -11.59 -12.41 -5.90
CA ALA A 167 -11.17 -13.66 -6.52
C ALA A 167 -11.31 -14.86 -5.57
N THR A 168 -11.05 -14.66 -4.25
CA THR A 168 -11.29 -15.68 -3.22
C THR A 168 -12.77 -15.92 -2.91
N GLY A 169 -13.67 -15.04 -3.40
CA GLY A 169 -15.14 -15.20 -3.27
C GLY A 169 -15.76 -14.29 -2.20
N ASN A 170 -15.04 -13.33 -1.67
CA ASN A 170 -15.61 -12.27 -0.85
C ASN A 170 -16.28 -11.20 -1.72
N THR A 171 -17.14 -10.41 -1.10
CA THR A 171 -17.57 -9.11 -1.63
C THR A 171 -16.78 -8.01 -0.95
N PHE A 172 -16.76 -6.81 -1.52
CA PHE A 172 -15.84 -5.77 -1.09
C PHE A 172 -16.46 -4.39 -1.05
N VAL A 173 -16.13 -3.61 -0.01
CA VAL A 173 -16.43 -2.19 0.09
C VAL A 173 -15.10 -1.44 0.17
N LEU A 174 -14.82 -0.59 -0.81
CA LEU A 174 -13.61 0.20 -0.92
C LEU A 174 -13.87 1.65 -0.53
N LYS A 175 -13.04 2.21 0.35
CA LYS A 175 -12.94 3.65 0.60
C LYS A 175 -11.59 4.15 0.10
N PRO A 176 -11.53 4.73 -1.12
CA PRO A 176 -10.31 5.36 -1.61
C PRO A 176 -10.00 6.66 -0.86
N SER A 177 -8.83 7.23 -1.11
CA SER A 177 -8.51 8.58 -0.66
C SER A 177 -9.48 9.59 -1.26
N GLU A 178 -9.89 10.54 -0.45
CA GLU A 178 -10.70 11.68 -0.88
C GLU A 178 -9.88 12.77 -1.59
N GLN A 179 -8.56 12.60 -1.68
CA GLN A 179 -7.67 13.59 -2.32
C GLN A 179 -7.52 13.36 -3.83
N ASP A 180 -7.63 12.09 -4.26
CA ASP A 180 -7.34 11.66 -5.64
C ASP A 180 -8.19 10.45 -6.07
N PRO A 181 -9.52 10.53 -6.00
CA PRO A 181 -10.43 9.40 -6.18
C PRO A 181 -10.66 8.97 -7.64
N SER A 182 -10.43 9.83 -8.63
CA SER A 182 -10.89 9.60 -10.02
C SER A 182 -10.28 8.37 -10.66
N SER A 183 -8.98 8.13 -10.47
CA SER A 183 -8.30 6.97 -11.04
C SER A 183 -8.81 5.66 -10.41
N THR A 184 -9.08 5.65 -9.10
CA THR A 184 -9.70 4.50 -8.42
C THR A 184 -11.11 4.24 -8.93
N MET A 185 -11.91 5.28 -9.15
CA MET A 185 -13.26 5.13 -9.72
C MET A 185 -13.21 4.51 -11.11
N ARG A 186 -12.30 4.98 -11.97
CA ARG A 186 -12.10 4.39 -13.31
C ARG A 186 -11.67 2.92 -13.23
N LEU A 187 -10.79 2.56 -12.30
CA LEU A 187 -10.41 1.16 -12.05
C LEU A 187 -11.62 0.29 -11.66
N VAL A 188 -12.53 0.82 -10.84
CA VAL A 188 -13.75 0.12 -10.42
C VAL A 188 -14.72 -0.07 -11.61
N GLU A 189 -14.87 0.94 -12.46
CA GLU A 189 -15.63 0.83 -13.71
C GLU A 189 -15.05 -0.29 -14.59
N LEU A 190 -13.72 -0.33 -14.78
CA LEU A 190 -13.06 -1.40 -15.53
C LEU A 190 -13.31 -2.79 -14.91
N ALA A 191 -13.38 -2.88 -13.58
CA ALA A 191 -13.72 -4.13 -12.91
C ALA A 191 -15.15 -4.59 -13.25
N HIS A 192 -16.12 -3.67 -13.30
CA HIS A 192 -17.49 -3.99 -13.71
C HIS A 192 -17.59 -4.30 -15.22
N GLU A 193 -16.86 -3.58 -16.07
CA GLU A 193 -16.71 -3.92 -17.51
C GLU A 193 -16.10 -5.31 -17.72
N ALA A 194 -15.19 -5.73 -16.83
CA ALA A 194 -14.63 -7.08 -16.80
C ALA A 194 -15.65 -8.16 -16.43
N GLY A 195 -16.77 -7.78 -15.82
CA GLY A 195 -17.85 -8.67 -15.44
C GLY A 195 -17.95 -8.95 -13.94
N VAL A 196 -17.37 -8.11 -13.09
CA VAL A 196 -17.65 -8.14 -11.64
C VAL A 196 -19.14 -7.83 -11.44
N PRO A 197 -19.92 -8.74 -10.80
CA PRO A 197 -21.35 -8.55 -10.67
C PRO A 197 -21.73 -7.38 -9.74
N PRO A 198 -22.95 -6.81 -9.90
CA PRO A 198 -23.49 -5.83 -8.96
C PRO A 198 -23.34 -6.26 -7.50
N GLY A 199 -22.96 -5.35 -6.63
CA GLY A 199 -22.77 -5.56 -5.20
C GLY A 199 -21.49 -6.31 -4.79
N VAL A 200 -20.76 -6.94 -5.73
CA VAL A 200 -19.50 -7.65 -5.39
C VAL A 200 -18.39 -6.66 -5.07
N LEU A 201 -18.32 -5.53 -5.76
CA LEU A 201 -17.42 -4.42 -5.48
C LEU A 201 -18.24 -3.14 -5.37
N ASN A 202 -18.10 -2.44 -4.23
CA ASN A 202 -18.77 -1.16 -3.97
C ASN A 202 -17.73 -0.14 -3.54
N VAL A 203 -17.99 1.15 -3.80
CA VAL A 203 -17.12 2.27 -3.39
C VAL A 203 -17.94 3.31 -2.65
N VAL A 204 -17.43 3.74 -1.50
CA VAL A 204 -17.93 4.86 -0.72
C VAL A 204 -16.80 5.87 -0.48
N HIS A 205 -17.14 7.13 -0.38
CA HIS A 205 -16.18 8.22 -0.16
C HIS A 205 -16.34 8.86 1.21
N GLY A 206 -15.29 9.47 1.72
CA GLY A 206 -15.34 10.25 2.94
C GLY A 206 -14.06 10.21 3.77
N GLY A 207 -14.11 10.92 4.87
CA GLY A 207 -13.03 11.11 5.82
C GLY A 207 -13.01 10.07 6.96
N PRO A 208 -12.53 10.49 8.15
CA PRO A 208 -12.38 9.63 9.32
C PRO A 208 -13.67 8.98 9.79
N ASP A 209 -14.82 9.67 9.71
CA ASP A 209 -16.10 9.13 10.18
C ASP A 209 -16.56 7.94 9.36
N VAL A 210 -16.39 7.99 8.03
CA VAL A 210 -16.67 6.89 7.12
C VAL A 210 -15.74 5.71 7.40
N ALA A 211 -14.44 5.97 7.62
CA ALA A 211 -13.47 4.94 7.98
C ALA A 211 -13.84 4.24 9.31
N ASN A 212 -14.26 5.02 10.31
CA ASN A 212 -14.70 4.49 11.60
C ASN A 212 -15.98 3.64 11.47
N GLN A 213 -16.97 4.09 10.70
CA GLN A 213 -18.20 3.32 10.45
C GLN A 213 -17.90 1.97 9.78
N ILE A 214 -17.01 1.94 8.77
CA ILE A 214 -16.55 0.70 8.13
C ILE A 214 -15.87 -0.21 9.16
N ALA A 215 -14.99 0.34 10.00
CA ALA A 215 -14.28 -0.44 11.01
C ALA A 215 -15.21 -1.04 12.07
N ASP A 216 -16.29 -0.36 12.43
CA ASP A 216 -17.23 -0.80 13.45
C ASP A 216 -18.33 -1.73 12.90
N HIS A 217 -18.67 -1.63 11.60
CA HIS A 217 -19.87 -2.27 11.05
C HIS A 217 -19.83 -3.81 11.16
N GLN A 218 -20.82 -4.41 11.83
CA GLN A 218 -20.87 -5.85 12.16
C GLN A 218 -20.80 -6.81 10.98
N ASP A 219 -21.23 -6.41 9.79
CA ASP A 219 -21.23 -7.25 8.60
C ASP A 219 -19.87 -7.26 7.86
N ILE A 220 -18.99 -6.29 8.11
CA ILE A 220 -17.60 -6.32 7.65
C ILE A 220 -16.84 -7.37 8.46
N LYS A 221 -16.24 -8.36 7.79
CA LYS A 221 -15.53 -9.49 8.40
C LYS A 221 -14.01 -9.32 8.42
N ALA A 222 -13.50 -8.60 7.45
CA ALA A 222 -12.07 -8.30 7.35
C ALA A 222 -11.86 -6.89 6.80
N LEU A 223 -10.86 -6.19 7.35
CA LEU A 223 -10.49 -4.83 6.96
C LEU A 223 -9.00 -4.76 6.62
N SER A 224 -8.69 -4.27 5.43
CA SER A 224 -7.33 -3.93 5.00
C SER A 224 -7.15 -2.42 4.98
N PHE A 225 -6.08 -1.94 5.58
CA PHE A 225 -5.78 -0.51 5.69
C PHE A 225 -4.35 -0.22 5.26
N ILE A 226 -4.17 0.85 4.50
CA ILE A 226 -2.86 1.43 4.20
C ILE A 226 -2.95 2.94 4.43
N GLY A 227 -2.07 3.47 5.30
CA GLY A 227 -2.06 4.89 5.63
C GLY A 227 -1.17 5.24 6.83
N SER A 228 -1.46 6.35 7.52
CA SER A 228 -0.65 6.81 8.65
C SER A 228 -0.72 5.86 9.86
N SER A 229 0.36 5.80 10.64
CA SER A 229 0.42 4.96 11.85
C SER A 229 -0.67 5.31 12.87
N HIS A 230 -0.99 6.58 13.03
CA HIS A 230 -2.05 7.02 13.96
C HIS A 230 -3.42 6.45 13.57
N VAL A 231 -3.81 6.60 12.30
CA VAL A 231 -5.10 6.10 11.81
C VAL A 231 -5.12 4.57 11.77
N GLY A 232 -4.03 3.94 11.32
CA GLY A 232 -3.92 2.47 11.27
C GLY A 232 -4.07 1.82 12.64
N SER A 233 -3.41 2.37 13.66
CA SER A 233 -3.53 1.87 15.05
C SER A 233 -4.95 2.07 15.61
N LEU A 234 -5.58 3.21 15.34
CA LEU A 234 -6.95 3.47 15.74
C LEU A 234 -7.92 2.45 15.14
N LEU A 235 -7.88 2.29 13.81
CA LEU A 235 -8.77 1.38 13.10
C LEU A 235 -8.50 -0.09 13.45
N TYR A 236 -7.23 -0.47 13.65
CA TYR A 236 -6.86 -1.81 14.08
C TYR A 236 -7.48 -2.16 15.43
N ASN A 237 -7.35 -1.26 16.41
CA ASN A 237 -7.93 -1.48 17.73
C ASN A 237 -9.46 -1.58 17.68
N ARG A 238 -10.14 -0.75 16.89
CA ARG A 238 -11.59 -0.80 16.69
C ARG A 238 -12.03 -2.12 16.05
N ALA A 239 -11.42 -2.49 14.95
CA ALA A 239 -11.74 -3.72 14.21
C ALA A 239 -11.46 -4.98 15.07
N ALA A 240 -10.32 -5.01 15.78
CA ALA A 240 -9.98 -6.11 16.67
C ALA A 240 -10.96 -6.24 17.85
N ALA A 241 -11.36 -5.12 18.47
CA ALA A 241 -12.39 -5.11 19.53
C ALA A 241 -13.75 -5.62 19.02
N ALA A 242 -14.06 -5.42 17.73
CA ALA A 242 -15.27 -5.96 17.10
C ALA A 242 -15.10 -7.40 16.57
N GLY A 243 -13.99 -8.09 16.90
CA GLY A 243 -13.72 -9.47 16.49
C GLY A 243 -13.46 -9.66 14.99
N LYS A 244 -13.06 -8.60 14.28
CA LYS A 244 -12.77 -8.64 12.86
C LYS A 244 -11.30 -8.99 12.59
N ARG A 245 -11.07 -9.63 11.45
CA ARG A 245 -9.70 -9.75 10.93
C ARG A 245 -9.25 -8.42 10.37
N MET A 246 -8.04 -7.96 10.72
CA MET A 246 -7.50 -6.73 10.18
C MET A 246 -6.02 -6.85 9.88
N GLN A 247 -5.59 -6.16 8.83
CA GLN A 247 -4.20 -5.85 8.52
C GLN A 247 -4.06 -4.35 8.27
N ALA A 248 -3.04 -3.74 8.85
CA ALA A 248 -2.71 -2.34 8.67
C ALA A 248 -1.25 -2.19 8.28
N MET A 249 -1.00 -1.66 7.09
CA MET A 249 0.31 -1.20 6.64
C MET A 249 0.39 0.29 6.90
N MET A 250 1.36 0.67 7.73
CA MET A 250 1.39 1.99 8.36
C MET A 250 2.66 2.77 7.99
N GLY A 251 2.94 3.84 8.72
CA GLY A 251 4.07 4.73 8.50
C GLY A 251 5.43 4.03 8.55
N ALA A 252 6.41 4.66 7.95
CA ALA A 252 7.74 4.11 7.75
C ALA A 252 8.84 5.15 8.03
N LYS A 253 10.04 4.66 8.30
CA LYS A 253 11.29 5.42 8.25
C LYS A 253 12.34 4.51 7.61
N ASN A 254 12.37 4.49 6.28
CA ASN A 254 13.22 3.55 5.56
C ASN A 254 14.65 4.07 5.44
N HIS A 255 15.59 3.18 5.66
CA HIS A 255 17.01 3.45 5.63
C HIS A 255 17.67 2.76 4.43
N CYS A 256 18.62 3.46 3.81
CA CYS A 256 19.49 2.91 2.78
C CYS A 256 20.93 2.90 3.31
N VAL A 257 21.51 1.74 3.54
CA VAL A 257 22.92 1.60 3.94
C VAL A 257 23.78 1.60 2.68
N VAL A 258 24.86 2.37 2.69
CA VAL A 258 25.83 2.41 1.60
C VAL A 258 27.20 2.05 2.15
N MET A 259 27.71 0.89 1.69
CA MET A 259 29.05 0.39 2.05
C MET A 259 30.12 0.98 1.13
N PRO A 260 31.39 1.12 1.59
CA PRO A 260 32.47 1.66 0.79
C PRO A 260 32.80 0.89 -0.49
N ASP A 261 32.49 -0.42 -0.49
CA ASP A 261 32.71 -1.33 -1.62
C ASP A 261 31.59 -1.31 -2.67
N ALA A 262 30.50 -0.56 -2.42
CA ALA A 262 29.38 -0.47 -3.34
C ALA A 262 29.77 0.22 -4.67
N ASN A 263 29.01 -0.05 -5.73
CA ASN A 263 29.13 0.73 -6.95
C ASN A 263 28.58 2.15 -6.70
N ARG A 264 29.49 3.12 -6.58
CA ARG A 264 29.20 4.51 -6.15
C ARG A 264 28.14 5.18 -7.02
N SER A 265 28.30 5.17 -8.34
CA SER A 265 27.35 5.82 -9.25
C SER A 265 25.95 5.18 -9.13
N GLN A 266 25.86 3.85 -9.23
CA GLN A 266 24.57 3.15 -9.15
C GLN A 266 23.89 3.35 -7.79
N ALA A 267 24.66 3.35 -6.70
CA ALA A 267 24.11 3.56 -5.36
C ALA A 267 23.52 4.98 -5.22
N ILE A 268 24.22 6.00 -5.72
CA ILE A 268 23.78 7.40 -5.65
C ILE A 268 22.55 7.62 -6.52
N ASP A 269 22.58 7.20 -7.79
CA ASP A 269 21.43 7.35 -8.71
C ASP A 269 20.18 6.64 -8.15
N SER A 270 20.35 5.43 -7.63
CA SER A 270 19.28 4.66 -7.00
C SER A 270 18.74 5.34 -5.74
N LEU A 271 19.63 5.87 -4.89
CA LEU A 271 19.25 6.60 -3.69
C LEU A 271 18.44 7.85 -4.00
N LEU A 272 18.91 8.68 -4.94
CA LEU A 272 18.21 9.91 -5.35
C LEU A 272 16.82 9.60 -5.90
N GLY A 273 16.71 8.64 -6.81
CA GLY A 273 15.43 8.20 -7.37
C GLY A 273 14.46 7.66 -6.30
N SER A 274 14.97 6.93 -5.30
CA SER A 274 14.15 6.37 -4.23
C SER A 274 13.75 7.40 -3.17
N ALA A 275 14.60 8.37 -2.88
CA ALA A 275 14.33 9.39 -1.87
C ALA A 275 13.38 10.49 -2.38
N PHE A 276 13.56 10.91 -3.63
CA PHE A 276 12.89 12.09 -4.18
C PHE A 276 11.78 11.79 -5.18
N GLY A 277 11.74 10.59 -5.78
CA GLY A 277 10.66 10.18 -6.70
C GLY A 277 9.28 10.34 -6.07
N ALA A 278 8.28 10.77 -6.83
CA ALA A 278 6.95 11.16 -6.37
C ALA A 278 6.97 12.20 -5.22
N ALA A 279 7.98 13.10 -5.26
CA ALA A 279 8.24 14.09 -4.19
C ALA A 279 8.39 13.45 -2.79
N GLY A 280 8.94 12.24 -2.71
CA GLY A 280 9.13 11.50 -1.45
C GLY A 280 7.85 10.94 -0.83
N GLN A 281 6.72 11.02 -1.52
CA GLN A 281 5.40 10.57 -1.02
C GLN A 281 5.18 9.06 -1.23
N ARG A 282 6.18 8.26 -0.95
CA ARG A 282 6.15 6.80 -1.05
C ARG A 282 6.39 6.16 0.30
N CYS A 283 5.57 5.18 0.67
CA CYS A 283 5.75 4.40 1.92
C CYS A 283 7.09 3.67 1.99
N MET A 284 7.70 3.40 0.83
CA MET A 284 8.99 2.72 0.72
C MET A 284 10.13 3.65 0.28
N ALA A 285 9.92 4.98 0.22
CA ALA A 285 10.99 5.94 -0.08
C ALA A 285 12.10 5.85 0.98
N ASN A 286 13.34 5.89 0.53
CA ASN A 286 14.48 6.00 1.44
C ASN A 286 14.57 7.44 1.98
N SER A 287 14.13 7.65 3.21
CA SER A 287 14.16 8.95 3.87
C SER A 287 15.44 9.18 4.69
N VAL A 288 16.21 8.11 4.89
CA VAL A 288 17.51 8.13 5.58
C VAL A 288 18.53 7.34 4.76
N VAL A 289 19.71 7.91 4.53
CA VAL A 289 20.87 7.16 4.07
C VAL A 289 21.88 7.03 5.19
N VAL A 290 22.40 5.83 5.40
CA VAL A 290 23.45 5.52 6.37
C VAL A 290 24.73 5.23 5.62
N LEU A 291 25.67 6.17 5.65
CA LEU A 291 26.97 6.07 4.97
C LEU A 291 27.99 5.43 5.92
N VAL A 292 28.56 4.29 5.52
CA VAL A 292 29.47 3.49 6.36
C VAL A 292 30.93 3.78 5.99
N GLY A 293 31.76 4.10 6.99
CA GLY A 293 33.20 4.27 6.83
C GLY A 293 33.55 5.33 5.78
N GLU A 294 34.36 4.97 4.79
CA GLU A 294 34.78 5.86 3.71
C GLU A 294 33.65 6.33 2.78
N ALA A 295 32.50 5.62 2.74
CA ALA A 295 31.34 6.07 1.96
C ALA A 295 30.77 7.41 2.42
N ARG A 296 31.13 7.88 3.62
CA ARG A 296 30.75 9.21 4.12
C ARG A 296 31.18 10.37 3.20
N GLU A 297 32.25 10.18 2.44
CA GLU A 297 32.74 11.18 1.48
C GLU A 297 31.77 11.35 0.28
N TRP A 298 30.86 10.39 0.05
CA TRP A 298 29.92 10.40 -1.07
C TRP A 298 28.75 11.38 -0.85
N VAL A 299 28.64 11.96 0.31
CA VAL A 299 27.64 13.00 0.60
C VAL A 299 27.67 14.15 -0.41
N LYS A 300 28.86 14.48 -0.96
CA LYS A 300 29.02 15.54 -1.97
C LYS A 300 28.35 15.18 -3.29
N ASP A 301 28.42 13.91 -3.71
CA ASP A 301 27.78 13.46 -4.96
C ASP A 301 26.26 13.40 -4.77
N ILE A 302 25.79 13.01 -3.57
CA ILE A 302 24.36 13.04 -3.23
C ILE A 302 23.85 14.49 -3.26
N GLU A 303 24.62 15.44 -2.71
CA GLU A 303 24.29 16.87 -2.74
C GLU A 303 24.23 17.41 -4.18
N GLU A 304 25.22 17.09 -5.01
CA GLU A 304 25.25 17.49 -6.41
C GLU A 304 24.08 16.91 -7.19
N GLY A 305 23.81 15.62 -7.01
CA GLY A 305 22.66 14.94 -7.62
C GLY A 305 21.33 15.55 -7.21
N ALA A 306 21.13 15.83 -5.91
CA ALA A 306 19.91 16.47 -5.41
C ALA A 306 19.72 17.89 -5.98
N ARG A 307 20.78 18.69 -6.11
CA ARG A 307 20.73 20.04 -6.72
C ARG A 307 20.36 20.02 -8.20
N ASN A 308 20.73 18.96 -8.91
CA ASN A 308 20.52 18.83 -10.36
C ASN A 308 19.14 18.28 -10.71
N MET A 309 18.36 17.81 -9.75
CA MET A 309 17.01 17.28 -9.98
C MET A 309 16.05 18.36 -10.49
N LYS A 310 15.24 17.99 -11.47
CA LYS A 310 14.27 18.90 -12.11
C LYS A 310 12.91 18.76 -11.47
N VAL A 311 12.48 19.82 -10.80
CA VAL A 311 11.15 19.93 -10.19
C VAL A 311 10.21 20.59 -11.20
N GLY A 312 9.06 20.00 -11.43
CA GLY A 312 8.08 20.54 -12.37
C GLY A 312 6.72 19.83 -12.28
N PRO A 313 5.70 20.31 -13.02
CA PRO A 313 4.42 19.63 -13.06
C PRO A 313 4.57 18.20 -13.61
N GLY A 314 3.79 17.25 -13.09
CA GLY A 314 3.88 15.84 -13.46
C GLY A 314 3.67 15.55 -14.94
N THR A 315 3.04 16.45 -15.67
CA THR A 315 2.85 16.40 -17.13
C THR A 315 4.09 16.80 -17.92
N GLN A 316 5.09 17.40 -17.28
CA GLN A 316 6.34 17.82 -17.92
C GLN A 316 7.28 16.60 -18.08
N ARG A 317 7.58 16.22 -19.32
CA ARG A 317 8.31 14.97 -19.65
C ARG A 317 9.70 14.81 -19.01
N ASN A 318 10.36 15.89 -18.66
CA ASN A 318 11.71 15.90 -18.08
C ASN A 318 11.72 16.32 -16.60
N ALA A 319 10.58 16.34 -15.93
CA ALA A 319 10.53 16.52 -14.50
C ALA A 319 10.91 15.22 -13.79
N ASP A 320 11.80 15.30 -12.80
CA ASP A 320 12.20 14.17 -11.97
C ASP A 320 11.23 14.00 -10.79
N LEU A 321 10.66 15.09 -10.29
CA LEU A 321 9.64 15.07 -9.25
C LEU A 321 8.58 16.15 -9.44
N GLY A 322 7.34 15.82 -9.06
CA GLY A 322 6.16 16.68 -9.09
C GLY A 322 5.95 17.46 -7.79
N PRO A 323 4.78 18.11 -7.63
CA PRO A 323 4.37 18.77 -6.38
C PRO A 323 3.98 17.77 -5.29
N LEU A 324 3.85 18.25 -4.07
CA LEU A 324 3.16 17.55 -2.98
C LEU A 324 1.64 17.62 -3.20
N VAL A 325 0.93 16.61 -2.73
CA VAL A 325 -0.52 16.41 -3.00
C VAL A 325 -1.41 17.56 -2.53
N SER A 326 -1.01 18.31 -1.49
CA SER A 326 -1.85 19.37 -0.93
C SER A 326 -1.02 20.49 -0.31
N PRO A 327 -1.61 21.69 -0.14
CA PRO A 327 -0.98 22.80 0.58
C PRO A 327 -0.60 22.43 2.01
N GLN A 328 -1.40 21.62 2.70
CA GLN A 328 -1.15 21.16 4.05
C GLN A 328 0.07 20.22 4.11
N ALA A 329 0.26 19.39 3.08
CA ALA A 329 1.44 18.55 2.95
C ALA A 329 2.71 19.42 2.76
N LYS A 330 2.65 20.45 1.91
CA LYS A 330 3.73 21.41 1.69
C LYS A 330 4.12 22.12 3.01
N GLU A 331 3.15 22.70 3.69
CA GLU A 331 3.37 23.37 4.96
C GLU A 331 4.00 22.44 6.01
N ARG A 332 3.50 21.20 6.09
CA ARG A 332 4.06 20.21 7.02
C ARG A 332 5.51 19.87 6.70
N VAL A 333 5.85 19.67 5.43
CA VAL A 333 7.23 19.35 5.01
C VAL A 333 8.15 20.52 5.28
N GLU A 334 7.81 21.75 4.91
CA GLU A 334 8.63 22.94 5.16
C GLU A 334 8.82 23.22 6.66
N ARG A 335 7.79 22.97 7.46
CA ARG A 335 7.90 23.05 8.93
C ARG A 335 8.88 22.02 9.50
N LEU A 336 8.85 20.78 8.99
CA LEU A 336 9.80 19.74 9.44
C LEU A 336 11.22 20.03 8.98
N ILE A 337 11.43 20.56 7.77
CA ILE A 337 12.75 21.04 7.33
C ILE A 337 13.27 22.13 8.30
N THR A 338 12.41 23.06 8.66
CA THR A 338 12.76 24.13 9.62
C THR A 338 13.08 23.58 11.02
N ALA A 339 12.38 22.53 11.45
CA ALA A 339 12.68 21.88 12.73
C ALA A 339 14.06 21.21 12.72
N GLY A 340 14.40 20.46 11.64
CA GLY A 340 15.71 19.82 11.53
C GLY A 340 16.88 20.80 11.56
N GLU A 341 16.76 21.95 10.88
CA GLU A 341 17.77 23.02 10.92
C GLU A 341 17.91 23.59 12.32
N LYS A 342 16.81 23.87 13.03
CA LYS A 342 16.82 24.38 14.41
C LYS A 342 17.40 23.40 15.42
N GLU A 343 17.23 22.10 15.18
CA GLU A 343 17.75 21.02 16.02
C GLU A 343 19.24 20.73 15.75
N GLY A 344 19.85 21.42 14.78
CA GLY A 344 21.29 21.39 14.51
C GLY A 344 21.72 20.45 13.39
N ALA A 345 20.78 19.84 12.63
CA ALA A 345 21.13 19.13 11.42
C ALA A 345 21.70 20.10 10.37
N LYS A 346 22.76 19.68 9.68
CA LYS A 346 23.42 20.50 8.67
C LYS A 346 22.63 20.46 7.36
N LEU A 347 21.96 21.56 7.04
CA LEU A 347 21.21 21.71 5.79
C LEU A 347 22.18 21.93 4.63
N LEU A 348 22.30 20.96 3.72
CA LEU A 348 23.17 21.01 2.56
C LEU A 348 22.41 21.52 1.32
N VAL A 349 21.16 21.07 1.13
CA VAL A 349 20.26 21.52 0.06
C VAL A 349 18.94 21.90 0.71
N ASP A 350 18.45 23.11 0.42
CA ASP A 350 17.18 23.63 0.95
C ASP A 350 16.14 23.71 -0.15
N GLY A 351 15.08 22.91 -0.02
CA GLY A 351 13.97 22.87 -0.97
C GLY A 351 12.79 23.76 -0.58
N ARG A 352 12.84 24.47 0.54
CA ARG A 352 11.76 25.38 0.99
C ARG A 352 11.62 26.57 0.03
N GLY A 353 10.38 27.03 -0.12
CA GLY A 353 10.09 28.19 -0.96
C GLY A 353 10.40 27.97 -2.45
N PHE A 354 10.53 26.72 -2.90
CA PHE A 354 10.78 26.39 -4.29
C PHE A 354 9.57 26.78 -5.16
N THR A 355 9.83 27.44 -6.27
CA THR A 355 8.80 27.88 -7.22
C THR A 355 9.09 27.35 -8.62
N VAL A 356 8.04 27.02 -9.35
CA VAL A 356 8.11 26.59 -10.76
C VAL A 356 7.49 27.69 -11.63
N GLU A 357 8.20 28.10 -12.67
CA GLU A 357 7.72 29.13 -13.60
C GLU A 357 6.37 28.71 -14.22
N GLY A 358 5.37 29.60 -14.17
CA GLY A 358 4.02 29.33 -14.62
C GLY A 358 3.12 28.60 -13.60
N TYR A 359 3.67 28.20 -12.42
CA TYR A 359 2.95 27.45 -11.39
C TYR A 359 3.23 28.02 -9.99
N ALA A 360 3.11 29.32 -9.83
CA ALA A 360 3.48 30.04 -8.59
C ALA A 360 2.74 29.50 -7.33
N GLU A 361 1.48 29.09 -7.50
CA GLU A 361 0.64 28.58 -6.40
C GLU A 361 0.79 27.06 -6.17
N GLY A 362 1.58 26.38 -6.99
CA GLY A 362 1.76 24.93 -6.91
C GLY A 362 2.41 24.48 -5.61
N ASN A 363 2.10 23.26 -5.21
CA ASN A 363 2.60 22.68 -3.96
C ASN A 363 4.03 22.12 -4.10
N PHE A 364 4.90 22.84 -4.82
CA PHE A 364 6.27 22.40 -5.03
C PHE A 364 7.15 22.63 -3.82
N VAL A 365 7.96 21.62 -3.49
CA VAL A 365 9.09 21.68 -2.58
C VAL A 365 10.28 21.05 -3.30
N GLY A 366 11.41 21.70 -3.31
CA GLY A 366 12.61 21.15 -3.93
C GLY A 366 13.23 20.01 -3.11
N PRO A 367 14.17 19.25 -3.68
CA PRO A 367 14.95 18.29 -2.93
C PRO A 367 15.63 18.96 -1.74
N THR A 368 15.54 18.32 -0.57
CA THR A 368 16.17 18.78 0.66
C THR A 368 17.10 17.72 1.19
N LEU A 369 18.34 18.11 1.51
CA LEU A 369 19.35 17.20 2.03
C LEU A 369 19.90 17.73 3.36
N PHE A 370 19.81 16.88 4.38
CA PHE A 370 20.44 17.12 5.68
C PHE A 370 21.60 16.17 5.90
N ALA A 371 22.71 16.68 6.44
CA ALA A 371 23.80 15.88 7.00
C ALA A 371 23.83 16.02 8.54
N ASP A 372 24.63 15.16 9.16
CA ASP A 372 24.85 15.13 10.62
C ASP A 372 23.53 14.94 11.42
N VAL A 373 22.62 14.13 10.85
CA VAL A 373 21.34 13.84 11.49
C VAL A 373 21.50 12.78 12.58
N THR A 374 20.87 13.02 13.73
CA THR A 374 20.91 12.13 14.89
C THR A 374 19.53 11.53 15.19
N ALA A 375 19.48 10.45 15.95
CA ALA A 375 18.25 9.70 16.23
C ALA A 375 17.21 10.46 17.07
N ASP A 376 17.63 11.51 17.79
CA ASP A 376 16.76 12.34 18.62
C ASP A 376 16.10 13.50 17.86
N MET A 377 16.56 13.81 16.67
CA MET A 377 16.00 14.90 15.85
C MET A 377 14.61 14.56 15.32
N THR A 378 13.74 15.56 15.26
CA THR A 378 12.36 15.44 14.77
C THR A 378 12.30 14.90 13.32
N ILE A 379 13.21 15.40 12.45
CA ILE A 379 13.29 14.95 11.04
C ILE A 379 13.68 13.48 10.89
N TYR A 380 14.30 12.86 11.91
CA TYR A 380 14.57 11.42 11.95
C TYR A 380 13.38 10.64 12.53
N ARG A 381 12.77 11.13 13.62
CA ARG A 381 11.69 10.42 14.32
C ARG A 381 10.40 10.41 13.55
N GLU A 382 10.06 11.51 12.86
CA GLU A 382 8.82 11.61 12.09
C GLU A 382 9.01 11.16 10.65
N GLU A 383 7.99 10.50 10.11
CA GLU A 383 7.85 10.26 8.69
C GLU A 383 7.50 11.57 7.99
N ILE A 384 8.45 12.15 7.24
CA ILE A 384 8.27 13.47 6.60
C ILE A 384 7.27 13.39 5.46
N PHE A 385 7.34 12.35 4.63
CA PHE A 385 6.51 12.12 3.45
C PHE A 385 6.61 13.26 2.44
N GLY A 386 7.84 13.68 2.19
CA GLY A 386 8.23 14.78 1.31
C GLY A 386 9.64 14.57 0.76
N PRO A 387 10.12 15.44 -0.14
CA PRO A 387 11.41 15.29 -0.81
C PRO A 387 12.58 15.68 0.12
N VAL A 388 12.74 14.96 1.22
CA VAL A 388 13.75 15.22 2.26
C VAL A 388 14.52 13.96 2.56
N LEU A 389 15.84 14.00 2.37
CA LEU A 389 16.78 12.94 2.67
C LEU A 389 17.69 13.33 3.83
N CYS A 390 17.75 12.47 4.84
CA CYS A 390 18.63 12.60 6.01
C CYS A 390 19.87 11.73 5.83
N VAL A 391 21.05 12.29 6.01
CA VAL A 391 22.33 11.57 5.99
C VAL A 391 22.80 11.32 7.41
N VAL A 392 23.07 10.06 7.72
CA VAL A 392 23.70 9.58 8.95
C VAL A 392 25.03 8.92 8.57
N SER A 393 26.09 9.17 9.33
CA SER A 393 27.39 8.56 9.11
C SER A 393 27.77 7.68 10.29
N VAL A 394 28.25 6.47 10.00
CA VAL A 394 28.71 5.48 10.99
C VAL A 394 30.06 4.89 10.55
N GLU A 395 30.80 4.28 11.46
CA GLU A 395 32.09 3.67 11.13
C GLU A 395 31.95 2.25 10.57
N THR A 396 30.99 1.48 11.07
CA THR A 396 30.89 0.06 10.81
C THR A 396 29.47 -0.36 10.37
N LEU A 397 29.38 -1.55 9.75
CA LEU A 397 28.09 -2.19 9.45
C LEU A 397 27.29 -2.48 10.72
N ASP A 398 27.96 -2.85 11.82
CA ASP A 398 27.30 -3.16 13.08
C ASP A 398 26.58 -1.94 13.65
N GLU A 399 27.25 -0.78 13.65
CA GLU A 399 26.61 0.47 14.04
C GLU A 399 25.43 0.83 13.14
N ALA A 400 25.52 0.57 11.84
CA ALA A 400 24.39 0.80 10.92
C ALA A 400 23.19 -0.10 11.27
N ILE A 401 23.42 -1.38 11.53
CA ILE A 401 22.38 -2.34 11.93
C ILE A 401 21.75 -1.94 13.27
N GLU A 402 22.56 -1.60 14.27
CA GLU A 402 22.09 -1.16 15.58
C GLU A 402 21.24 0.11 15.45
N PHE A 403 21.68 1.08 14.67
CA PHE A 403 20.97 2.34 14.43
C PHE A 403 19.60 2.11 13.80
N ILE A 404 19.52 1.23 12.79
CA ILE A 404 18.26 0.91 12.11
C ILE A 404 17.33 0.08 13.00
N ASN A 405 17.87 -0.91 13.73
CA ASN A 405 17.09 -1.74 14.62
C ASN A 405 16.52 -0.96 15.83
N ALA A 406 17.15 0.14 16.23
CA ALA A 406 16.64 1.04 17.27
C ALA A 406 15.46 1.90 16.82
N ASN A 407 15.18 2.01 15.49
CA ASN A 407 14.05 2.79 14.99
C ASN A 407 12.72 2.07 15.29
N PRO A 408 11.65 2.77 15.73
CA PRO A 408 10.37 2.15 16.01
C PRO A 408 9.64 1.62 14.77
N ASN A 409 10.05 2.00 13.56
CA ASN A 409 9.47 1.57 12.30
C ASN A 409 10.33 0.47 11.64
N GLY A 410 9.70 -0.52 11.03
CA GLY A 410 10.37 -1.63 10.38
C GLY A 410 9.71 -2.04 9.06
N ASN A 411 9.36 -1.06 8.20
CA ASN A 411 8.73 -1.32 6.91
C ASN A 411 9.73 -1.87 5.89
N GLY A 412 10.74 -1.07 5.55
CA GLY A 412 11.75 -1.44 4.55
C GLY A 412 13.13 -0.87 4.85
N THR A 413 14.15 -1.53 4.32
CA THR A 413 15.54 -1.06 4.33
C THR A 413 16.27 -1.59 3.10
N SER A 414 17.37 -0.96 2.74
CA SER A 414 18.23 -1.44 1.67
C SER A 414 19.71 -1.32 2.02
N ILE A 415 20.54 -2.12 1.37
CA ILE A 415 22.00 -2.03 1.46
C ILE A 415 22.61 -2.08 0.06
N PHE A 416 23.57 -1.21 -0.19
CA PHE A 416 24.44 -1.25 -1.38
C PHE A 416 25.83 -1.75 -0.99
N THR A 417 26.24 -2.88 -1.57
CA THR A 417 27.53 -3.53 -1.32
C THR A 417 27.84 -4.50 -2.46
N ASN A 418 29.13 -4.74 -2.72
CA ASN A 418 29.60 -5.80 -3.61
C ASN A 418 30.04 -7.07 -2.82
N SER A 419 29.95 -7.06 -1.49
CA SER A 419 30.32 -8.17 -0.62
C SER A 419 29.11 -9.06 -0.28
N GLY A 420 29.08 -10.29 -0.78
CA GLY A 420 28.04 -11.25 -0.43
C GLY A 420 27.98 -11.57 1.07
N TRP A 421 29.11 -11.50 1.77
CA TRP A 421 29.15 -11.70 3.21
C TRP A 421 28.45 -10.55 3.97
N VAL A 422 28.74 -9.32 3.60
CA VAL A 422 28.10 -8.11 4.16
C VAL A 422 26.58 -8.15 3.93
N ALA A 423 26.16 -8.46 2.69
CA ALA A 423 24.76 -8.58 2.34
C ALA A 423 24.04 -9.63 3.18
N ARG A 424 24.63 -10.84 3.29
CA ARG A 424 24.07 -11.93 4.08
C ARG A 424 23.99 -11.59 5.56
N ARG A 425 25.01 -10.95 6.12
CA ARG A 425 25.00 -10.53 7.51
C ARG A 425 23.90 -9.49 7.75
N PHE A 426 23.79 -8.50 6.86
CA PHE A 426 22.74 -7.49 6.94
C PHE A 426 21.35 -8.12 6.92
N GLU A 427 21.05 -9.02 5.96
CA GLU A 427 19.75 -9.68 5.89
C GLU A 427 19.40 -10.51 7.13
N THR A 428 20.43 -11.06 7.82
CA THR A 428 20.22 -11.89 9.01
C THR A 428 19.98 -11.08 10.27
N ASP A 429 20.69 -9.96 10.43
CA ASP A 429 20.76 -9.22 11.70
C ASP A 429 19.81 -8.02 11.73
N ILE A 430 19.24 -7.60 10.57
CA ILE A 430 18.34 -6.48 10.48
C ILE A 430 16.89 -6.88 10.82
N ASP A 431 16.23 -6.16 11.74
CA ASP A 431 14.83 -6.39 12.12
C ASP A 431 13.88 -5.46 11.35
N VAL A 432 13.77 -5.70 10.04
CA VAL A 432 12.90 -4.94 9.14
C VAL A 432 12.16 -5.91 8.22
N GLY A 433 10.93 -5.61 7.89
CA GLY A 433 10.06 -6.52 7.14
C GLY A 433 10.47 -6.76 5.69
N GLN A 434 11.08 -5.77 5.02
CA GLN A 434 11.49 -5.86 3.61
C GLN A 434 12.92 -5.37 3.45
N ILE A 435 13.76 -6.16 2.80
CA ILE A 435 15.19 -5.89 2.65
C ILE A 435 15.56 -5.90 1.17
N GLY A 436 16.23 -4.83 0.71
CA GLY A 436 16.81 -4.72 -0.62
C GLY A 436 18.33 -4.88 -0.59
N ILE A 437 18.88 -5.74 -1.41
CA ILE A 437 20.32 -5.84 -1.65
C ILE A 437 20.59 -5.29 -3.04
N ASN A 438 21.24 -4.12 -3.11
CA ASN A 438 21.44 -3.34 -4.33
C ASN A 438 20.12 -2.99 -5.06
N VAL A 439 19.03 -2.95 -4.29
CA VAL A 439 17.70 -2.52 -4.73
C VAL A 439 17.20 -1.48 -3.72
N PRO A 440 17.02 -0.22 -4.12
CA PRO A 440 16.74 0.86 -3.17
C PRO A 440 15.34 0.78 -2.55
N ILE A 441 14.35 0.32 -3.31
CA ILE A 441 12.95 0.17 -2.87
C ILE A 441 12.56 -1.30 -3.00
N PRO A 442 12.65 -2.10 -1.91
CA PRO A 442 12.45 -3.54 -1.96
C PRO A 442 10.96 -3.95 -1.95
N VAL A 443 10.10 -3.26 -2.70
CA VAL A 443 8.70 -3.68 -2.86
C VAL A 443 8.68 -5.00 -3.62
N PRO A 444 8.16 -6.08 -3.01
CA PRO A 444 8.18 -7.39 -3.65
C PRO A 444 7.26 -7.43 -4.88
N VAL A 445 7.55 -8.35 -5.79
CA VAL A 445 6.61 -8.72 -6.86
C VAL A 445 5.33 -9.32 -6.27
N ALA A 446 4.22 -9.22 -6.97
CA ALA A 446 2.86 -9.47 -6.44
C ALA A 446 2.61 -10.86 -5.83
N TYR A 447 3.39 -11.87 -6.20
CA TYR A 447 3.28 -13.24 -5.64
C TYR A 447 4.08 -13.44 -4.33
N PHE A 448 4.86 -12.44 -3.88
CA PHE A 448 5.39 -12.32 -2.52
C PHE A 448 4.59 -11.30 -1.73
N SER A 449 4.49 -11.50 -0.42
CA SER A 449 3.74 -10.59 0.43
C SER A 449 4.50 -9.32 0.74
N PHE A 450 3.81 -8.19 0.71
CA PHE A 450 4.28 -6.94 1.30
C PHE A 450 4.27 -7.13 2.82
N THR A 451 5.44 -7.17 3.40
CA THR A 451 5.67 -7.43 4.82
C THR A 451 5.99 -6.12 5.56
N GLY A 452 6.22 -6.21 6.83
CA GLY A 452 6.59 -5.11 7.71
C GLY A 452 6.72 -5.63 9.14
N SER A 453 7.38 -4.87 9.98
CA SER A 453 7.56 -5.19 11.39
C SER A 453 7.36 -3.95 12.27
N ARG A 454 7.36 -4.14 13.58
CA ARG A 454 7.32 -3.07 14.58
C ARG A 454 6.15 -2.09 14.34
N GLY A 455 6.37 -0.78 14.47
CA GLY A 455 5.35 0.25 14.30
C GLY A 455 4.86 0.47 12.88
N SER A 456 5.43 -0.22 11.88
CA SER A 456 5.01 -0.08 10.48
C SER A 456 3.89 -1.05 10.07
N LYS A 457 3.57 -2.04 10.89
CA LYS A 457 2.54 -3.04 10.56
C LYS A 457 1.82 -3.55 11.79
N LEU A 458 0.50 -3.71 11.67
CA LEU A 458 -0.32 -4.47 12.62
C LEU A 458 -1.09 -5.57 11.85
N GLY A 459 -1.22 -6.73 12.50
CA GLY A 459 -1.75 -7.95 11.88
C GLY A 459 -0.66 -8.76 11.17
N ASP A 460 -0.79 -10.09 11.20
CA ASP A 460 0.26 -11.02 10.79
C ASP A 460 0.36 -11.20 9.27
N LEU A 461 -0.78 -11.11 8.56
CA LEU A 461 -0.86 -11.38 7.14
C LEU A 461 -0.70 -10.11 6.30
N GLY A 462 -0.03 -10.21 5.16
CA GLY A 462 0.17 -9.11 4.21
C GLY A 462 -0.87 -9.10 3.09
N PRO A 463 -0.93 -8.00 2.30
CA PRO A 463 -1.99 -7.79 1.31
C PRO A 463 -1.82 -8.59 0.02
N ASN A 464 -0.64 -9.12 -0.27
CA ASN A 464 -0.34 -9.85 -1.51
C ASN A 464 0.15 -11.28 -1.27
N GLY A 465 0.40 -12.00 -2.36
CA GLY A 465 0.93 -13.35 -2.35
C GLY A 465 0.02 -14.34 -1.62
N LYS A 466 0.60 -15.40 -1.11
CA LYS A 466 -0.14 -16.43 -0.35
C LYS A 466 -0.76 -15.90 0.94
N GLN A 467 -0.16 -14.87 1.55
CA GLN A 467 -0.68 -14.26 2.77
C GLN A 467 -2.03 -13.57 2.52
N ALA A 468 -2.23 -12.94 1.36
CA ALA A 468 -3.52 -12.36 1.00
C ALA A 468 -4.62 -13.41 0.88
N ILE A 469 -4.31 -14.58 0.30
CA ILE A 469 -5.28 -15.69 0.23
C ILE A 469 -5.67 -16.14 1.64
N ALA A 470 -4.69 -16.31 2.53
CA ALA A 470 -4.93 -16.65 3.93
C ALA A 470 -5.71 -15.54 4.67
N PHE A 471 -5.42 -14.26 4.36
CA PHE A 471 -6.13 -13.12 4.94
C PHE A 471 -7.61 -13.08 4.56
N TRP A 472 -7.94 -13.31 3.28
CA TRP A 472 -9.30 -13.22 2.76
C TRP A 472 -10.11 -14.52 2.85
N THR A 473 -9.52 -15.60 3.38
CA THR A 473 -10.20 -16.88 3.56
C THR A 473 -10.08 -17.41 4.98
N GLN A 474 -11.00 -18.29 5.34
CA GLN A 474 -10.86 -19.13 6.52
C GLN A 474 -10.65 -20.58 6.11
N THR A 475 -9.73 -21.26 6.77
CA THR A 475 -9.52 -22.70 6.60
C THR A 475 -10.57 -23.45 7.37
N LYS A 476 -11.27 -24.38 6.70
CA LYS A 476 -12.15 -25.35 7.30
C LYS A 476 -11.49 -26.73 7.16
N THR A 477 -11.23 -27.39 8.28
CA THR A 477 -10.73 -28.76 8.32
C THR A 477 -11.88 -29.74 8.45
N VAL A 478 -11.87 -30.76 7.63
CA VAL A 478 -12.84 -31.84 7.66
C VAL A 478 -12.12 -33.13 7.96
N THR A 479 -12.59 -33.85 8.96
CA THR A 479 -12.17 -35.22 9.30
C THR A 479 -13.33 -36.11 8.94
N ALA A 480 -13.14 -37.03 8.00
CA ALA A 480 -14.20 -37.87 7.46
C ALA A 480 -13.86 -39.36 7.63
N ARG A 481 -14.85 -40.13 8.07
CA ARG A 481 -14.81 -41.58 8.05
C ARG A 481 -16.11 -42.08 7.43
N TRP A 482 -15.99 -42.99 6.47
CA TRP A 482 -17.12 -43.63 5.80
C TRP A 482 -17.21 -45.10 6.22
N PHE A 483 -18.26 -45.46 6.96
CA PHE A 483 -18.45 -46.83 7.40
C PHE A 483 -19.09 -47.65 6.27
N GLU A 484 -18.64 -48.91 6.14
CA GLU A 484 -19.37 -49.86 5.29
C GLU A 484 -20.79 -50.07 5.86
N PRO A 485 -21.83 -50.08 4.99
CA PRO A 485 -23.22 -50.21 5.44
C PRO A 485 -23.49 -51.46 6.30
N GLU A 486 -22.69 -52.50 6.11
CA GLU A 486 -22.84 -53.81 6.79
C GLU A 486 -22.06 -53.90 8.10
N ASN A 487 -21.18 -52.96 8.40
CA ASN A 487 -20.38 -52.96 9.63
C ASN A 487 -21.18 -52.34 10.79
N VAL A 488 -21.91 -53.19 11.52
CA VAL A 488 -22.57 -52.81 12.75
C VAL A 488 -21.56 -52.87 13.91
N SER A 489 -21.08 -51.73 14.38
CA SER A 489 -20.23 -51.69 15.58
C SER A 489 -21.03 -52.15 16.80
N SER A 490 -20.45 -53.04 17.61
CA SER A 490 -21.08 -53.60 18.79
C SER A 490 -20.87 -52.80 20.08
N GLY A 491 -20.47 -51.53 20.04
CA GLY A 491 -20.20 -50.76 21.21
C GLY A 491 -20.08 -49.22 20.99
N ILE A 492 -20.30 -48.47 22.07
CA ILE A 492 -20.09 -47.04 22.12
C ILE A 492 -18.59 -46.78 22.36
N ASN A 493 -17.96 -46.11 21.40
CA ASN A 493 -16.59 -45.61 21.60
C ASN A 493 -16.66 -44.23 22.26
N SER A 494 -16.28 -44.13 23.53
CA SER A 494 -16.23 -42.89 24.30
C SER A 494 -14.84 -42.27 24.36
N THR A 495 -13.85 -42.80 23.63
CA THR A 495 -12.48 -42.28 23.59
C THR A 495 -12.29 -41.34 22.43
N ILE A 496 -11.47 -40.26 22.63
CA ILE A 496 -11.05 -39.33 21.60
C ILE A 496 -9.82 -39.91 20.86
N SER A 497 -9.91 -41.14 20.42
CA SER A 497 -8.89 -41.78 19.56
C SER A 497 -9.45 -41.98 18.16
N LEU A 498 -8.72 -41.49 17.15
CA LEU A 498 -9.00 -41.73 15.74
C LEU A 498 -8.54 -43.11 15.29
#